data_4efea91261cfd105f71c67d25ece91c9
#
_entry.id   4efea91261cfd105f71c67d25ece91c9
#
_cell.length_a   1.000
_cell.length_b   1.000
_cell.length_c   1.000
_cell.angle_alpha   90.00
_cell.angle_beta   90.00
_cell.angle_gamma   90.00
#
_symmetry.space_group_name_H-M   'P 1'
#
loop_
_entity.id
_entity.type
_entity.pdbx_description
1 polymer ?
#
loop_
_entity_poly.entity_id
_entity_poly.type
_entity_poly.pdbx_seq_one_letter_code
_entity_poly.pdbx_strand_id
1 'polypeptide(L)'
;FLSEKRPASCSRLFDIENFPWDDEEWMKKRNRNFDNATSIYEMHLGSWKRVSGEEFPSYEQTADSLIPYLQEMGYTHVEIMPIAQHPFDGSWGYQATGFFSADSRYGNPKQLMSFVNRLHKAGIGVILDFAPVHFAVDEFGLRHFDGTHLYEYGNEHEISPWGSAQFDLGKDPVRSFLI
;
A
#
# COMPACT_ATOMS: atom_id res chain seq x y z
N PHE A 1 2.14 1.15 -11.82
CA PHE A 1 0.97 1.91 -12.28
C PHE A 1 0.59 2.98 -11.27
N LEU A 2 -0.22 3.95 -11.69
CA LEU A 2 -0.83 4.99 -10.87
C LEU A 2 -2.31 5.01 -11.22
N SER A 3 -3.17 5.17 -10.22
CA SER A 3 -4.59 5.42 -10.45
C SER A 3 -4.87 6.92 -10.46
N GLU A 4 -5.93 7.33 -11.14
CA GLU A 4 -6.44 8.68 -11.01
C GLU A 4 -6.97 8.94 -9.59
N LYS A 5 -7.03 10.21 -9.21
CA LYS A 5 -7.68 10.59 -7.94
C LYS A 5 -9.21 10.43 -8.10
N ARG A 6 -9.85 9.96 -7.03
CA ARG A 6 -11.31 9.86 -6.97
C ARG A 6 -12.00 11.21 -7.31
N PRO A 7 -13.12 11.19 -7.94
CA PRO A 7 -13.96 10.03 -8.32
C PRO A 7 -13.54 9.32 -9.62
N ALA A 8 -12.49 9.78 -10.29
CA ALA A 8 -11.97 9.10 -11.48
C ALA A 8 -11.36 7.74 -11.13
N SER A 9 -11.44 6.78 -12.07
CA SER A 9 -11.11 5.37 -11.82
C SER A 9 -10.13 4.77 -12.82
N CYS A 10 -9.63 5.55 -13.78
CA CYS A 10 -8.72 5.03 -14.78
C CYS A 10 -7.33 4.78 -14.24
N SER A 11 -6.65 3.78 -14.79
CA SER A 11 -5.22 3.56 -14.58
C SER A 11 -4.41 4.54 -15.43
N ARG A 12 -3.32 5.03 -14.88
CA ARG A 12 -2.37 5.93 -15.54
C ARG A 12 -1.02 5.25 -15.70
N LEU A 13 -0.45 5.36 -16.90
CA LEU A 13 0.94 4.99 -17.10
C LEU A 13 1.82 5.97 -16.34
N PHE A 14 2.74 5.44 -15.53
CA PHE A 14 3.68 6.24 -14.76
C PHE A 14 5.08 5.60 -14.84
N ASP A 15 6.06 6.40 -15.22
CA ASP A 15 7.45 5.97 -15.28
C ASP A 15 8.09 6.04 -13.90
N ILE A 16 8.49 4.86 -13.37
CA ILE A 16 9.20 4.71 -12.10
C ILE A 16 10.71 4.49 -12.28
N GLU A 17 11.19 4.43 -13.51
CA GLU A 17 12.61 4.20 -13.79
C GLU A 17 13.45 5.40 -13.34
N ASN A 18 14.74 5.14 -13.18
CA ASN A 18 15.75 6.15 -12.85
C ASN A 18 15.43 6.98 -11.57
N PHE A 19 14.70 6.39 -10.60
CA PHE A 19 14.59 7.02 -9.30
C PHE A 19 15.96 7.00 -8.60
N PRO A 20 16.44 8.14 -8.07
CA PRO A 20 17.77 8.23 -7.48
C PRO A 20 17.74 7.69 -6.04
N TRP A 21 17.72 6.37 -5.87
CA TRP A 21 17.88 5.74 -4.56
C TRP A 21 19.23 6.12 -3.96
N ASP A 22 19.25 6.49 -2.71
CA ASP A 22 20.47 6.78 -1.94
C ASP A 22 20.41 6.12 -0.54
N ASP A 23 19.76 4.96 -0.45
CA ASP A 23 19.60 4.13 0.75
C ASP A 23 20.57 2.93 0.81
N GLU A 24 21.65 2.95 0.07
CA GLU A 24 22.61 1.83 -0.07
C GLU A 24 23.18 1.39 1.29
N GLU A 25 23.41 2.30 2.21
CA GLU A 25 23.90 1.98 3.55
C GLU A 25 22.86 1.18 4.37
N TRP A 26 21.58 1.49 4.22
CA TRP A 26 20.50 0.71 4.79
C TRP A 26 20.45 -0.69 4.15
N MET A 27 20.48 -0.77 2.83
CA MET A 27 20.41 -2.01 2.07
C MET A 27 21.56 -2.96 2.38
N LYS A 28 22.78 -2.43 2.59
CA LYS A 28 23.95 -3.21 3.01
C LYS A 28 23.84 -3.76 4.43
N LYS A 29 23.23 -3.02 5.34
CA LYS A 29 23.04 -3.42 6.75
C LYS A 29 21.88 -4.40 6.94
N ARG A 30 20.95 -4.46 6.01
CA ARG A 30 19.80 -5.35 6.07
C ARG A 30 20.25 -6.81 6.08
N ASN A 31 19.83 -7.55 7.07
CA ASN A 31 20.17 -8.96 7.22
C ASN A 31 18.97 -9.74 7.78
N ARG A 32 19.14 -11.06 7.92
CA ARG A 32 18.15 -11.96 8.51
C ARG A 32 18.47 -12.31 9.97
N ASN A 33 19.09 -11.42 10.71
CA ASN A 33 19.36 -11.63 12.12
C ASN A 33 18.12 -11.34 12.96
N PHE A 34 17.38 -12.39 13.29
CA PHE A 34 16.17 -12.32 14.10
C PHE A 34 16.46 -12.08 15.60
N ASP A 35 17.73 -12.06 16.02
CA ASP A 35 18.12 -11.75 17.42
C ASP A 35 18.24 -10.23 17.66
N ASN A 36 18.18 -9.41 16.61
CA ASN A 36 18.17 -7.96 16.75
C ASN A 36 16.88 -7.48 17.41
N ALA A 37 17.00 -6.55 18.35
CA ALA A 37 15.84 -5.90 18.93
C ALA A 37 15.03 -5.18 17.82
N THR A 38 13.75 -5.44 17.76
CA THR A 38 12.83 -4.87 16.78
C THR A 38 11.65 -4.22 17.50
N SER A 39 11.37 -2.97 17.14
CA SER A 39 10.20 -2.23 17.60
C SER A 39 9.49 -1.66 16.37
N ILE A 40 8.24 -2.06 16.17
CA ILE A 40 7.45 -1.73 14.97
C ILE A 40 6.34 -0.78 15.37
N TYR A 41 6.19 0.31 14.64
CA TYR A 41 5.08 1.24 14.74
C TYR A 41 4.13 1.04 13.56
N GLU A 42 2.94 0.51 13.83
CA GLU A 42 1.89 0.36 12.83
C GLU A 42 1.08 1.64 12.68
N MET A 43 0.81 2.07 11.45
CA MET A 43 0.04 3.28 11.21
C MET A 43 -0.80 3.22 9.93
N HIS A 44 -1.93 3.94 9.95
CA HIS A 44 -2.71 4.25 8.76
C HIS A 44 -2.33 5.64 8.24
N LEU A 45 -1.84 5.71 7.01
CA LEU A 45 -1.25 6.92 6.43
C LEU A 45 -2.23 8.10 6.42
N GLY A 46 -3.49 7.85 6.04
CA GLY A 46 -4.51 8.89 5.88
C GLY A 46 -5.06 9.48 7.17
N SER A 47 -4.88 8.81 8.32
CA SER A 47 -5.45 9.26 9.60
C SER A 47 -4.42 9.54 10.69
N TRP A 48 -3.15 9.24 10.45
CA TRP A 48 -2.11 9.39 11.46
C TRP A 48 -1.92 10.85 11.90
N LYS A 49 -1.84 11.77 10.92
CA LYS A 49 -1.71 13.20 11.20
C LYS A 49 -2.37 14.00 10.09
N ARG A 50 -3.23 14.94 10.46
CA ARG A 50 -3.86 15.85 9.49
C ARG A 50 -2.98 17.04 9.21
N VAL A 51 -2.96 17.50 7.96
CA VAL A 51 -2.34 18.75 7.52
C VAL A 51 -3.45 19.75 7.29
N SER A 52 -3.30 20.96 7.84
CA SER A 52 -4.32 22.00 7.72
C SER A 52 -4.55 22.39 6.26
N GLY A 53 -5.80 22.39 5.84
CA GLY A 53 -6.20 22.77 4.49
C GLY A 53 -6.17 21.62 3.46
N GLU A 54 -5.76 20.43 3.85
CA GLU A 54 -5.73 19.25 2.97
C GLU A 54 -6.60 18.11 3.52
N GLU A 55 -7.18 17.34 2.63
CA GLU A 55 -7.99 16.16 2.97
C GLU A 55 -7.10 15.04 3.51
N PHE A 56 -5.96 14.80 2.84
CA PHE A 56 -4.96 13.80 3.22
C PHE A 56 -3.55 14.40 3.15
N PRO A 57 -2.64 13.99 4.05
CA PRO A 57 -1.22 14.35 3.94
C PRO A 57 -0.60 13.67 2.72
N SER A 58 0.35 14.31 2.06
CA SER A 58 1.17 13.66 1.05
C SER A 58 2.19 12.70 1.68
N TYR A 59 2.76 11.78 0.87
CA TYR A 59 3.88 10.94 1.29
C TYR A 59 5.03 11.77 1.88
N GLU A 60 5.34 12.91 1.27
CA GLU A 60 6.43 13.79 1.68
C GLU A 60 6.15 14.48 3.02
N GLN A 61 4.95 15.08 3.17
CA GLN A 61 4.51 15.69 4.42
C GLN A 61 4.46 14.69 5.58
N THR A 62 4.02 13.45 5.26
CA THR A 62 4.05 12.37 6.25
C THR A 62 5.47 12.05 6.67
N ALA A 63 6.41 11.90 5.74
CA ALA A 63 7.82 11.65 6.08
C ALA A 63 8.42 12.74 6.96
N ASP A 64 8.12 14.03 6.68
CA ASP A 64 8.61 15.16 7.45
C ASP A 64 8.22 15.10 8.93
N SER A 65 7.03 14.59 9.21
CA SER A 65 6.50 14.49 10.57
C SER A 65 6.81 13.15 11.23
N LEU A 66 6.81 12.05 10.46
CA LEU A 66 6.91 10.70 10.96
C LEU A 66 8.34 10.34 11.36
N ILE A 67 9.33 10.71 10.55
CA ILE A 67 10.73 10.37 10.81
C ILE A 67 11.20 10.87 12.18
N PRO A 68 11.04 12.16 12.53
CA PRO A 68 11.42 12.65 13.87
C PRO A 68 10.70 11.92 15.00
N TYR A 69 9.40 11.64 14.82
CA TYR A 69 8.61 10.92 15.82
C TYR A 69 9.13 9.50 16.05
N LEU A 70 9.38 8.73 14.99
CA LEU A 70 9.88 7.35 15.11
C LEU A 70 11.26 7.31 15.76
N GLN A 71 12.14 8.27 15.44
CA GLN A 71 13.46 8.37 16.02
C GLN A 71 13.41 8.75 17.52
N GLU A 72 12.57 9.72 17.89
CA GLU A 72 12.37 10.14 19.29
C GLU A 72 11.83 8.98 20.15
N MET A 73 10.87 8.21 19.60
CA MET A 73 10.25 7.08 20.28
C MET A 73 11.08 5.79 20.23
N GLY A 74 12.16 5.74 19.47
CA GLY A 74 13.05 4.60 19.37
C GLY A 74 12.52 3.42 18.56
N TYR A 75 11.59 3.67 17.62
CA TYR A 75 11.11 2.64 16.70
C TYR A 75 12.16 2.30 15.64
N THR A 76 12.30 1.02 15.34
CA THR A 76 13.22 0.52 14.30
C THR A 76 12.54 0.37 12.93
N HIS A 77 11.23 0.17 12.93
CA HIS A 77 10.44 -0.02 11.72
C HIS A 77 9.12 0.72 11.83
N VAL A 78 8.58 1.06 10.70
CA VAL A 78 7.17 1.45 10.55
C VAL A 78 6.46 0.44 9.65
N GLU A 79 5.30 -0.02 10.09
CA GLU A 79 4.37 -0.81 9.30
C GLU A 79 3.25 0.10 8.81
N ILE A 80 3.10 0.17 7.50
CA ILE A 80 2.07 0.99 6.86
C ILE A 80 0.90 0.08 6.50
N MET A 81 -0.27 0.33 7.08
CA MET A 81 -1.52 -0.31 6.68
C MET A 81 -1.73 -0.14 5.16
N PRO A 82 -2.52 -0.97 4.49
CA PRO A 82 -2.49 -1.09 3.04
C PRO A 82 -2.57 0.25 2.30
N ILE A 83 -1.58 0.53 1.48
CA ILE A 83 -1.49 1.73 0.64
C ILE A 83 -1.78 1.44 -0.84
N ALA A 84 -2.31 0.28 -1.14
CA ALA A 84 -2.84 -0.03 -2.45
C ALA A 84 -4.07 0.85 -2.75
N GLN A 85 -4.24 1.23 -4.03
CA GLN A 85 -5.39 2.04 -4.43
C GLN A 85 -6.71 1.39 -4.04
N HIS A 86 -7.58 2.12 -3.36
CA HIS A 86 -8.88 1.64 -2.88
C HIS A 86 -9.96 2.71 -2.95
N PRO A 87 -11.24 2.35 -3.18
CA PRO A 87 -12.32 3.34 -3.36
C PRO A 87 -12.88 3.86 -2.04
N PHE A 88 -12.86 3.06 -0.97
CA PHE A 88 -13.54 3.33 0.28
C PHE A 88 -12.56 3.55 1.44
N ASP A 89 -12.52 4.77 1.98
CA ASP A 89 -11.60 5.15 3.06
C ASP A 89 -11.80 4.35 4.34
N GLY A 90 -13.05 3.98 4.64
CA GLY A 90 -13.39 3.18 5.82
C GLY A 90 -12.85 1.75 5.77
N SER A 91 -12.36 1.28 4.63
CA SER A 91 -11.67 -0.01 4.52
C SER A 91 -10.21 0.03 4.98
N TRP A 92 -9.64 1.22 5.21
CA TRP A 92 -8.23 1.45 5.55
C TRP A 92 -7.25 0.83 4.54
N GLY A 93 -7.70 0.66 3.28
CA GLY A 93 -6.92 0.04 2.21
C GLY A 93 -7.10 -1.48 2.06
N TYR A 94 -7.81 -2.14 2.95
CA TYR A 94 -8.04 -3.59 2.88
C TYR A 94 -9.01 -4.02 1.75
N GLN A 95 -9.77 -3.08 1.16
CA GLN A 95 -10.61 -3.35 -0.01
C GLN A 95 -10.00 -2.68 -1.25
N ALA A 96 -8.87 -3.19 -1.69
CA ALA A 96 -8.15 -2.64 -2.82
C ALA A 96 -8.87 -2.87 -4.16
N THR A 97 -8.70 -1.91 -5.08
CA THR A 97 -9.02 -2.04 -6.51
C THR A 97 -7.77 -2.09 -7.36
N GLY A 98 -6.66 -1.54 -6.89
CA GLY A 98 -5.38 -1.52 -7.59
C GLY A 98 -4.24 -2.04 -6.74
N PHE A 99 -4.07 -3.37 -6.65
CA PHE A 99 -3.08 -4.03 -5.80
C PHE A 99 -1.63 -3.58 -6.05
N PHE A 100 -1.30 -3.21 -7.29
CA PHE A 100 0.05 -2.78 -7.70
C PHE A 100 0.11 -1.28 -8.01
N SER A 101 -0.83 -0.50 -7.47
CA SER A 101 -0.90 0.94 -7.63
C SER A 101 -0.80 1.61 -6.27
N ALA A 102 0.19 2.48 -6.11
CA ALA A 102 0.26 3.36 -4.93
C ALA A 102 -1.01 4.22 -4.85
N ASP A 103 -1.55 4.41 -3.66
CA ASP A 103 -2.77 5.19 -3.49
C ASP A 103 -2.54 6.66 -3.87
N SER A 104 -3.30 7.10 -4.85
CA SER A 104 -3.19 8.45 -5.44
C SER A 104 -3.62 9.57 -4.50
N ARG A 105 -4.29 9.27 -3.37
CA ARG A 105 -4.63 10.26 -2.34
C ARG A 105 -3.40 10.93 -1.77
N TYR A 106 -2.33 10.17 -1.59
CA TYR A 106 -1.11 10.60 -0.92
C TYR A 106 -0.01 11.08 -1.87
N GLY A 107 -0.19 10.88 -3.18
CA GLY A 107 0.76 11.31 -4.19
C GLY A 107 0.96 10.32 -5.33
N ASN A 108 2.12 10.37 -5.94
CA ASN A 108 2.50 9.51 -7.06
C ASN A 108 3.53 8.44 -6.63
N PRO A 109 3.80 7.43 -7.47
CA PRO A 109 4.75 6.37 -7.13
C PRO A 109 6.15 6.86 -6.78
N LYS A 110 6.69 7.88 -7.44
CA LYS A 110 8.02 8.41 -7.09
C LYS A 110 8.03 9.11 -5.73
N GLN A 111 6.91 9.69 -5.31
CA GLN A 111 6.80 10.24 -3.96
C GLN A 111 6.72 9.14 -2.89
N LEU A 112 6.06 8.00 -3.17
CA LEU A 112 6.13 6.83 -2.32
C LEU A 112 7.56 6.27 -2.23
N MET A 113 8.27 6.19 -3.36
CA MET A 113 9.68 5.77 -3.38
C MET A 113 10.54 6.73 -2.55
N SER A 114 10.32 8.04 -2.66
CA SER A 114 11.00 9.06 -1.83
C SER A 114 10.70 8.88 -0.34
N PHE A 115 9.46 8.58 0.01
CA PHE A 115 9.05 8.31 1.39
C PHE A 115 9.83 7.13 1.98
N VAL A 116 9.90 6.01 1.26
CA VAL A 116 10.66 4.81 1.67
C VAL A 116 12.15 5.13 1.78
N ASN A 117 12.72 5.77 0.76
CA ASN A 117 14.14 6.15 0.72
C ASN A 117 14.55 7.02 1.92
N ARG A 118 13.71 8.00 2.27
CA ARG A 118 13.95 8.88 3.42
C ARG A 118 13.90 8.14 4.76
N LEU A 119 12.97 7.20 4.93
CA LEU A 119 12.90 6.36 6.12
C LEU A 119 14.14 5.47 6.25
N HIS A 120 14.57 4.81 5.17
CA HIS A 120 15.80 4.02 5.14
C HIS A 120 17.03 4.85 5.51
N LYS A 121 17.16 6.07 4.97
CA LYS A 121 18.25 7.00 5.34
C LYS A 121 18.22 7.40 6.81
N ALA A 122 17.04 7.46 7.41
CA ALA A 122 16.87 7.72 8.84
C ALA A 122 17.13 6.48 9.72
N GLY A 123 17.48 5.34 9.13
CA GLY A 123 17.71 4.08 9.82
C GLY A 123 16.44 3.32 10.18
N ILE A 124 15.30 3.63 9.55
CA ILE A 124 13.98 3.05 9.85
C ILE A 124 13.56 2.14 8.71
N GLY A 125 13.24 0.88 9.02
CA GLY A 125 12.69 -0.07 8.06
C GLY A 125 11.22 0.21 7.74
N VAL A 126 10.80 -0.14 6.52
CA VAL A 126 9.41 0.00 6.08
C VAL A 126 8.82 -1.36 5.81
N ILE A 127 7.68 -1.64 6.41
CA ILE A 127 6.85 -2.81 6.17
C ILE A 127 5.56 -2.31 5.51
N LEU A 128 5.18 -2.90 4.39
CA LEU A 128 3.90 -2.64 3.75
C LEU A 128 2.96 -3.80 4.05
N ASP A 129 1.82 -3.49 4.67
CA ASP A 129 0.77 -4.48 4.86
C ASP A 129 0.14 -4.81 3.49
N PHE A 130 0.09 -6.09 3.18
CA PHE A 130 -0.44 -6.61 1.92
C PHE A 130 -1.39 -7.76 2.20
N ALA A 131 -2.69 -7.54 1.98
CA ALA A 131 -3.76 -8.49 2.23
C ALA A 131 -4.39 -9.03 0.93
N PRO A 132 -3.75 -9.97 0.21
CA PRO A 132 -4.21 -10.49 -1.08
C PRO A 132 -5.29 -11.56 -0.92
N VAL A 133 -6.25 -11.36 -0.04
CA VAL A 133 -7.32 -12.34 0.26
C VAL A 133 -8.61 -11.98 -0.45
N HIS A 134 -8.91 -10.69 -0.50
CA HIS A 134 -10.16 -10.16 -1.04
C HIS A 134 -9.94 -8.78 -1.65
N PHE A 135 -10.88 -8.32 -2.45
CA PHE A 135 -10.82 -7.05 -3.16
C PHE A 135 -12.19 -6.36 -3.18
N ALA A 136 -12.20 -5.07 -3.50
CA ALA A 136 -13.41 -4.28 -3.52
C ALA A 136 -14.41 -4.80 -4.55
N VAL A 137 -15.69 -4.82 -4.18
CA VAL A 137 -16.81 -4.97 -5.11
C VAL A 137 -17.08 -3.58 -5.70
N ASP A 138 -16.56 -3.35 -6.87
CA ASP A 138 -16.57 -2.06 -7.56
C ASP A 138 -16.77 -2.26 -9.07
N GLU A 139 -17.50 -1.36 -9.73
CA GLU A 139 -17.76 -1.46 -11.18
C GLU A 139 -16.50 -1.33 -12.03
N PHE A 140 -15.43 -0.73 -11.50
CA PHE A 140 -14.15 -0.51 -12.14
C PHE A 140 -13.05 -1.42 -11.61
N GLY A 141 -13.39 -2.34 -10.72
CA GLY A 141 -12.46 -3.27 -10.05
C GLY A 141 -12.26 -4.57 -10.80
N LEU A 142 -11.78 -5.57 -10.07
CA LEU A 142 -11.43 -6.88 -10.62
C LEU A 142 -12.63 -7.84 -10.73
N ARG A 143 -13.71 -7.57 -9.98
CA ARG A 143 -14.87 -8.46 -9.95
C ARG A 143 -15.52 -8.53 -11.32
N HIS A 144 -15.76 -9.75 -11.80
CA HIS A 144 -16.30 -10.01 -13.13
C HIS A 144 -15.56 -9.27 -14.25
N PHE A 145 -14.24 -9.18 -14.14
CA PHE A 145 -13.39 -8.33 -15.00
C PHE A 145 -13.60 -8.55 -16.50
N ASP A 146 -13.82 -9.78 -16.90
CA ASP A 146 -14.12 -10.18 -18.29
C ASP A 146 -15.56 -10.69 -18.48
N GLY A 147 -16.42 -10.45 -17.51
CA GLY A 147 -17.80 -10.97 -17.45
C GLY A 147 -17.91 -12.39 -16.87
N THR A 148 -16.80 -12.96 -16.44
CA THR A 148 -16.76 -14.26 -15.74
C THR A 148 -16.16 -14.11 -14.34
N HIS A 149 -16.12 -15.22 -13.58
CA HIS A 149 -15.41 -15.25 -12.29
C HIS A 149 -13.91 -15.52 -12.52
N LEU A 150 -13.22 -14.53 -13.09
CA LEU A 150 -11.80 -14.68 -13.43
C LEU A 150 -10.93 -14.77 -12.17
N TYR A 151 -11.08 -13.83 -11.26
CA TYR A 151 -10.28 -13.71 -10.03
C TYR A 151 -10.96 -14.30 -8.81
N GLU A 152 -12.28 -14.17 -8.72
CA GLU A 152 -13.08 -14.55 -7.56
C GLU A 152 -13.63 -15.97 -7.66
N TYR A 153 -14.15 -16.46 -6.53
CA TYR A 153 -14.95 -17.69 -6.51
C TYR A 153 -16.26 -17.51 -7.27
N GLY A 154 -16.74 -18.54 -7.95
CA GLY A 154 -18.04 -18.57 -8.63
C GLY A 154 -19.14 -19.29 -7.85
N ASN A 155 -19.11 -19.22 -6.51
CA ASN A 155 -20.04 -19.92 -5.62
C ASN A 155 -20.35 -19.07 -4.36
N GLU A 156 -20.86 -19.68 -3.30
CA GLU A 156 -21.19 -19.03 -2.03
C GLU A 156 -19.99 -18.35 -1.33
N HIS A 157 -18.76 -18.66 -1.73
CA HIS A 157 -17.55 -18.02 -1.21
C HIS A 157 -17.14 -16.76 -1.99
N GLU A 158 -17.90 -16.36 -3.01
CA GLU A 158 -17.58 -15.17 -3.81
C GLU A 158 -17.46 -13.91 -2.96
N ILE A 159 -18.37 -13.71 -2.05
CA ILE A 159 -18.43 -12.52 -1.21
C ILE A 159 -18.07 -12.85 0.23
N SER A 160 -17.14 -12.07 0.78
CA SER A 160 -16.73 -12.16 2.17
C SER A 160 -17.80 -11.61 3.13
N PRO A 161 -17.73 -11.90 4.43
CA PRO A 161 -18.61 -11.29 5.44
C PRO A 161 -18.52 -9.75 5.50
N TRP A 162 -17.47 -9.17 4.96
CA TRP A 162 -17.26 -7.71 4.86
C TRP A 162 -17.77 -7.10 3.55
N GLY A 163 -18.44 -7.90 2.71
CA GLY A 163 -19.00 -7.44 1.44
C GLY A 163 -17.97 -7.26 0.30
N SER A 164 -16.75 -7.75 0.46
CA SER A 164 -15.71 -7.75 -0.57
C SER A 164 -15.67 -9.06 -1.34
N ALA A 165 -15.22 -9.06 -2.59
CA ALA A 165 -15.02 -10.26 -3.38
C ALA A 165 -13.77 -11.02 -2.91
N GLN A 166 -13.82 -12.34 -2.84
CA GLN A 166 -12.71 -13.19 -2.40
C GLN A 166 -11.95 -13.77 -3.59
N PHE A 167 -10.62 -13.67 -3.57
CA PHE A 167 -9.78 -14.33 -4.55
C PHE A 167 -9.87 -15.84 -4.48
N ASP A 168 -10.09 -16.47 -5.61
CA ASP A 168 -10.00 -17.94 -5.73
C ASP A 168 -8.53 -18.36 -5.84
N LEU A 169 -7.87 -18.50 -4.70
CA LEU A 169 -6.46 -18.90 -4.62
C LEU A 169 -6.22 -20.35 -5.07
N GLY A 170 -7.29 -21.13 -5.38
CA GLY A 170 -7.20 -22.42 -6.04
C GLY A 170 -6.75 -22.31 -7.50
N LYS A 171 -6.95 -21.14 -8.13
CA LYS A 171 -6.57 -20.89 -9.53
C LYS A 171 -5.12 -20.43 -9.65
N ASP A 172 -4.32 -21.13 -10.48
CA ASP A 172 -2.92 -20.75 -10.75
C ASP A 172 -2.76 -19.32 -11.31
N PRO A 173 -3.61 -18.86 -12.27
CA PRO A 173 -3.52 -17.50 -12.77
C PRO A 173 -3.76 -16.44 -11.68
N VAL A 174 -4.63 -16.69 -10.71
CA VAL A 174 -4.91 -15.78 -9.61
C VAL A 174 -3.69 -15.67 -8.69
N ARG A 175 -3.08 -16.80 -8.32
CA ARG A 175 -1.82 -16.79 -7.55
C ARG A 175 -0.71 -16.06 -8.29
N SER A 176 -0.54 -16.32 -9.58
CA SER A 176 0.46 -15.64 -10.41
C SER A 176 0.21 -14.14 -10.54
N PHE A 177 -1.05 -13.69 -10.50
CA PHE A 177 -1.38 -12.27 -10.48
C PHE A 177 -0.95 -11.61 -9.17
N LEU A 178 -1.04 -12.31 -8.05
CA LEU A 178 -0.79 -11.77 -6.71
C LEU A 178 0.68 -11.85 -6.27
N ILE A 179 1.54 -12.61 -6.98
CA ILE A 179 2.97 -12.80 -6.72
C ILE A 179 3.82 -12.03 -7.73
#